data_43e56b30b58af5cfb736ef3b61cf7448
#
_entry.id   43e56b30b58af5cfb736ef3b61cf7448
#
_cell.length_a   1.000
_cell.length_b   1.000
_cell.length_c   1.000
_cell.angle_alpha   90.00
_cell.angle_beta   90.00
_cell.angle_gamma   90.00
#
_symmetry.space_group_name_H-M   'P 1'
#
loop_
_entity.id
_entity.type
_entity.pdbx_description
1 polymer ?
#
loop_
_entity_poly.entity_id
_entity_poly.type
_entity_poly.pdbx_seq_one_letter_code
_entity_poly.pdbx_strand_id
1 'polypeptide(L)'
;MSSGNDTPPRLAISLLTDFSLLSDFQCGIPEMDRFIQSRFEDSVAHHFCIPYSVHIDDKVVALFALNFDAVILPEDYKDDLKLGATAFGVPGISESYEDTFWSKWHYPAIEISYFAIRKEYQQRQIGRRLIEEIVQLARRQNIGGCQFVTVEAYRKPGYSAEGFYRKCLFSRCADPDPVGDTIRLYRFLY
;
A
#
# COMPACT_ATOMS: atom_id res chain seq x y z
N MET A 1 3.57 6.20 40.59
CA MET A 1 3.72 6.52 39.14
C MET A 1 3.95 5.21 38.43
N SER A 2 2.90 4.64 37.87
CA SER A 2 2.92 3.34 37.22
C SER A 2 3.40 3.54 35.77
N SER A 3 4.63 3.16 35.48
CA SER A 3 5.12 3.02 34.13
C SER A 3 4.46 1.79 33.51
N GLY A 4 3.28 1.99 32.90
CA GLY A 4 2.66 0.97 32.09
C GLY A 4 3.63 0.62 30.95
N ASN A 5 4.00 -0.64 30.83
CA ASN A 5 4.66 -1.21 29.67
C ASN A 5 3.71 -1.06 28.49
N ASP A 6 3.84 0.03 27.76
CA ASP A 6 3.02 0.34 26.57
C ASP A 6 3.56 -0.47 25.37
N THR A 7 3.55 -1.80 25.50
CA THR A 7 3.83 -2.68 24.37
C THR A 7 2.72 -2.45 23.35
N PRO A 8 3.05 -2.04 22.10
CA PRO A 8 2.03 -1.79 21.11
C PRO A 8 1.20 -3.06 20.86
N PRO A 9 -0.12 -2.95 20.67
CA PRO A 9 -1.00 -4.11 20.52
C PRO A 9 -0.53 -4.99 19.37
N ARG A 10 -0.61 -6.30 19.55
CA ARG A 10 -0.29 -7.26 18.51
C ARG A 10 -1.35 -7.17 17.41
N LEU A 11 -0.90 -6.97 16.17
CA LEU A 11 -1.76 -7.01 14.99
C LEU A 11 -1.78 -8.44 14.45
N ALA A 12 -2.95 -9.05 14.35
CA ALA A 12 -3.15 -10.32 13.67
C ALA A 12 -3.70 -10.03 12.26
N ILE A 13 -2.99 -10.48 11.24
CA ILE A 13 -3.37 -10.32 9.83
C ILE A 13 -3.80 -11.68 9.30
N SER A 14 -4.96 -11.73 8.66
CA SER A 14 -5.52 -12.93 8.04
C SER A 14 -6.24 -12.59 6.74
N LEU A 15 -6.43 -13.59 5.87
CA LEU A 15 -7.34 -13.45 4.73
C LEU A 15 -8.76 -13.14 5.25
N LEU A 16 -9.40 -12.16 4.64
CA LEU A 16 -10.79 -11.84 4.94
C LEU A 16 -11.70 -12.77 4.13
N THR A 17 -12.40 -13.65 4.81
CA THR A 17 -13.36 -14.61 4.23
C THR A 17 -14.79 -14.36 4.66
N ASP A 18 -14.98 -13.67 5.78
CA ASP A 18 -16.29 -13.30 6.31
C ASP A 18 -16.49 -11.78 6.21
N PHE A 19 -17.20 -11.35 5.16
CA PHE A 19 -17.47 -9.93 4.90
C PHE A 19 -18.50 -9.33 5.86
N SER A 20 -19.25 -10.14 6.60
CA SER A 20 -20.17 -9.65 7.63
C SER A 20 -19.47 -8.84 8.73
N LEU A 21 -18.18 -9.13 8.96
CA LEU A 21 -17.30 -8.40 9.89
C LEU A 21 -17.09 -6.92 9.52
N LEU A 22 -17.41 -6.55 8.27
CA LEU A 22 -17.28 -5.20 7.77
C LEU A 22 -18.58 -4.39 7.80
N SER A 23 -19.69 -4.97 8.22
CA SER A 23 -21.02 -4.33 8.19
C SER A 23 -21.09 -3.00 8.95
N ASP A 24 -20.29 -2.86 10.02
CA ASP A 24 -20.17 -1.65 10.83
C ASP A 24 -18.82 -0.94 10.67
N PHE A 25 -18.02 -1.33 9.65
CA PHE A 25 -16.71 -0.76 9.45
C PHE A 25 -16.79 0.69 8.96
N GLN A 26 -16.09 1.59 9.64
CA GLN A 26 -16.01 3.01 9.31
C GLN A 26 -14.57 3.52 9.44
N CYS A 27 -14.00 4.00 8.34
CA CYS A 27 -12.71 4.69 8.32
C CYS A 27 -12.86 6.23 8.39
N GLY A 28 -14.09 6.73 8.26
CA GLY A 28 -14.40 8.15 8.30
C GLY A 28 -14.31 8.85 6.94
N ILE A 29 -14.14 8.11 5.86
CA ILE A 29 -14.25 8.58 4.47
C ILE A 29 -15.55 7.98 3.90
N PRO A 30 -16.64 8.77 3.75
CA PRO A 30 -17.97 8.23 3.44
C PRO A 30 -18.04 7.40 2.15
N GLU A 31 -17.27 7.75 1.12
CA GLU A 31 -17.21 7.02 -0.15
C GLU A 31 -16.55 5.64 0.06
N MET A 32 -15.46 5.60 0.82
CA MET A 32 -14.74 4.38 1.16
C MET A 32 -15.60 3.49 2.08
N ASP A 33 -16.23 4.07 3.08
CA ASP A 33 -17.10 3.33 4.01
C ASP A 33 -18.26 2.65 3.26
N ARG A 34 -18.92 3.36 2.35
CA ARG A 34 -19.98 2.80 1.49
C ARG A 34 -19.47 1.69 0.59
N PHE A 35 -18.30 1.89 -0.04
CA PHE A 35 -17.69 0.87 -0.89
C PHE A 35 -17.37 -0.40 -0.09
N ILE A 36 -16.73 -0.27 1.07
CA ILE A 36 -16.37 -1.41 1.93
C ILE A 36 -17.59 -2.21 2.35
N GLN A 37 -18.68 -1.53 2.69
CA GLN A 37 -19.90 -2.17 3.20
C GLN A 37 -20.79 -2.79 2.11
N SER A 38 -20.68 -2.38 0.85
CA SER A 38 -21.65 -2.77 -0.18
C SER A 38 -21.07 -3.34 -1.47
N ARG A 39 -19.79 -3.09 -1.80
CA ARG A 39 -19.20 -3.43 -3.10
C ARG A 39 -17.84 -4.14 -3.01
N PHE A 40 -17.22 -4.12 -1.85
CA PHE A 40 -15.89 -4.73 -1.67
C PHE A 40 -15.90 -6.24 -1.88
N GLU A 41 -16.93 -6.93 -1.37
CA GLU A 41 -17.13 -8.36 -1.58
C GLU A 41 -17.23 -8.71 -3.06
N ASP A 42 -17.97 -7.92 -3.87
CA ASP A 42 -18.07 -8.12 -5.31
C ASP A 42 -16.71 -8.01 -6.00
N SER A 43 -15.86 -7.05 -5.60
CA SER A 43 -14.50 -6.90 -6.15
C SER A 43 -13.65 -8.14 -5.89
N VAL A 44 -13.79 -8.75 -4.72
CA VAL A 44 -13.09 -9.98 -4.35
C VAL A 44 -13.65 -11.18 -5.10
N ALA A 45 -14.97 -11.28 -5.20
CA ALA A 45 -15.65 -12.38 -5.95
C ALA A 45 -15.26 -12.40 -7.44
N HIS A 46 -14.96 -11.24 -8.03
CA HIS A 46 -14.46 -11.09 -9.39
C HIS A 46 -12.93 -11.15 -9.51
N HIS A 47 -12.23 -11.60 -8.48
CA HIS A 47 -10.77 -11.74 -8.46
C HIS A 47 -9.99 -10.45 -8.74
N PHE A 48 -10.58 -9.28 -8.47
CA PHE A 48 -9.90 -8.00 -8.65
C PHE A 48 -8.78 -7.81 -7.62
N CYS A 49 -8.97 -8.31 -6.39
CA CYS A 49 -7.98 -8.20 -5.34
C CYS A 49 -8.11 -9.34 -4.31
N ILE A 50 -7.07 -9.52 -3.51
CA ILE A 50 -7.05 -10.44 -2.36
C ILE A 50 -7.21 -9.61 -1.08
N PRO A 51 -8.29 -9.80 -0.30
CA PRO A 51 -8.58 -9.03 0.88
C PRO A 51 -7.93 -9.60 2.14
N TYR A 52 -7.49 -8.72 3.02
CA TYR A 52 -6.96 -9.04 4.34
C TYR A 52 -7.68 -8.24 5.41
N SER A 53 -8.00 -8.88 6.52
CA SER A 53 -8.46 -8.24 7.74
C SER A 53 -7.33 -8.17 8.77
N VAL A 54 -7.34 -7.12 9.57
CA VAL A 54 -6.37 -6.90 10.64
C VAL A 54 -7.12 -6.79 11.96
N HIS A 55 -6.72 -7.60 12.90
CA HIS A 55 -7.40 -7.73 14.19
C HIS A 55 -6.49 -7.25 15.33
N ILE A 56 -7.11 -6.61 16.31
CA ILE A 56 -6.63 -6.46 17.66
C ILE A 56 -7.65 -7.19 18.52
N ASP A 57 -7.19 -8.21 19.24
CA ASP A 57 -8.07 -9.18 19.88
C ASP A 57 -9.06 -9.75 18.83
N ASP A 58 -10.35 -9.76 19.11
CA ASP A 58 -11.38 -10.29 18.19
C ASP A 58 -12.00 -9.22 17.28
N LYS A 59 -11.50 -7.97 17.31
CA LYS A 59 -12.09 -6.87 16.54
C LYS A 59 -11.28 -6.56 15.28
N VAL A 60 -11.97 -6.48 14.14
CA VAL A 60 -11.38 -5.96 12.89
C VAL A 60 -11.12 -4.48 13.05
N VAL A 61 -9.86 -4.07 13.08
CA VAL A 61 -9.41 -2.68 13.27
C VAL A 61 -8.95 -2.02 11.97
N ALA A 62 -8.56 -2.83 11.00
CA ALA A 62 -8.18 -2.36 9.66
C ALA A 62 -8.44 -3.44 8.62
N LEU A 63 -8.45 -3.04 7.36
CA LEU A 63 -8.44 -3.93 6.20
C LEU A 63 -7.48 -3.38 5.14
N PHE A 64 -6.97 -4.27 4.33
CA PHE A 64 -6.29 -3.93 3.09
C PHE A 64 -6.54 -5.01 2.03
N ALA A 65 -6.33 -4.66 0.78
CA ALA A 65 -6.39 -5.62 -0.32
C ALA A 65 -5.21 -5.42 -1.26
N LEU A 66 -4.74 -6.52 -1.83
CA LEU A 66 -3.59 -6.56 -2.71
C LEU A 66 -3.99 -7.05 -4.09
N ASN A 67 -3.36 -6.49 -5.12
CA ASN A 67 -3.52 -6.85 -6.52
C ASN A 67 -2.14 -6.93 -7.20
N PHE A 68 -2.04 -7.68 -8.30
CA PHE A 68 -0.87 -7.60 -9.17
C PHE A 68 -0.86 -6.30 -9.96
N ASP A 69 0.31 -5.72 -10.12
CA ASP A 69 0.50 -4.44 -10.77
C ASP A 69 1.84 -4.37 -11.49
N ALA A 70 2.08 -3.28 -12.22
CA ALA A 70 3.38 -2.97 -12.80
C ALA A 70 3.66 -1.47 -12.70
N VAL A 71 4.89 -1.11 -12.36
CA VAL A 71 5.41 0.23 -12.57
C VAL A 71 5.90 0.32 -14.00
N ILE A 72 5.35 1.26 -14.77
CA ILE A 72 5.76 1.54 -16.14
C ILE A 72 6.61 2.80 -16.12
N LEU A 73 7.83 2.70 -16.62
CA LEU A 73 8.76 3.82 -16.73
C LEU A 73 8.99 4.15 -18.21
N PRO A 74 8.32 5.17 -18.77
CA PRO A 74 8.65 5.71 -20.06
C PRO A 74 10.11 6.17 -20.12
N GLU A 75 10.72 6.15 -21.30
CA GLU A 75 12.15 6.48 -21.47
C GLU A 75 12.49 7.88 -20.93
N ASP A 76 11.60 8.84 -21.17
CA ASP A 76 11.76 10.23 -20.73
C ASP A 76 11.83 10.39 -19.20
N TYR A 77 11.27 9.45 -18.45
CA TYR A 77 11.28 9.46 -16.96
C TYR A 77 12.40 8.61 -16.36
N LYS A 78 13.03 7.73 -17.16
CA LYS A 78 14.15 6.91 -16.66
C LYS A 78 15.34 7.77 -16.29
N ASP A 79 15.62 8.82 -17.06
CA ASP A 79 16.77 9.69 -16.81
C ASP A 79 16.58 10.50 -15.52
N ASP A 80 15.37 10.98 -15.23
CA ASP A 80 15.07 11.67 -13.97
C ASP A 80 15.16 10.72 -12.76
N LEU A 81 14.70 9.48 -12.93
CA LEU A 81 14.83 8.44 -11.90
C LEU A 81 16.27 7.97 -11.70
N LYS A 82 17.04 7.85 -12.79
CA LYS A 82 18.48 7.57 -12.73
C LYS A 82 19.24 8.66 -12.01
N LEU A 83 18.93 9.93 -12.27
CA LEU A 83 19.52 11.08 -11.58
C LEU A 83 19.20 11.06 -10.09
N GLY A 84 17.97 10.74 -9.71
CA GLY A 84 17.57 10.55 -8.33
C GLY A 84 18.22 9.33 -7.67
N ALA A 85 18.35 8.22 -8.42
CA ALA A 85 18.97 6.99 -7.95
C ALA A 85 20.50 7.10 -7.87
N THR A 86 21.16 7.76 -8.83
CA THR A 86 22.63 7.96 -8.79
C THR A 86 23.10 8.85 -7.65
N ALA A 87 22.25 9.73 -7.14
CA ALA A 87 22.56 10.50 -5.94
C ALA A 87 22.54 9.65 -4.67
N PHE A 88 21.77 8.54 -4.64
CA PHE A 88 21.53 7.72 -3.45
C PHE A 88 21.66 6.20 -3.69
N GLY A 89 21.93 5.76 -4.94
CA GLY A 89 21.81 4.38 -5.39
C GLY A 89 20.34 3.90 -5.42
N VAL A 90 20.06 2.86 -6.21
CA VAL A 90 18.79 2.12 -6.03
C VAL A 90 19.05 1.14 -4.89
N PRO A 91 18.42 1.30 -3.73
CA PRO A 91 18.72 0.45 -2.58
C PRO A 91 18.54 -1.03 -2.94
N GLY A 92 19.57 -1.85 -2.69
CA GLY A 92 19.50 -3.30 -2.87
C GLY A 92 19.69 -3.81 -4.29
N ILE A 93 19.93 -2.97 -5.28
CA ILE A 93 20.36 -3.39 -6.63
C ILE A 93 21.88 -3.40 -6.67
N SER A 94 22.45 -4.56 -7.05
CA SER A 94 23.90 -4.65 -7.25
C SER A 94 24.31 -3.87 -8.51
N GLU A 95 25.49 -3.28 -8.48
CA GLU A 95 26.07 -2.55 -9.61
C GLU A 95 26.08 -3.40 -10.91
N SER A 96 26.33 -4.69 -10.79
CA SER A 96 26.30 -5.64 -11.92
C SER A 96 24.90 -5.89 -12.51
N TYR A 97 23.84 -5.53 -11.83
CA TYR A 97 22.45 -5.70 -12.29
C TYR A 97 21.80 -4.37 -12.73
N GLU A 98 22.45 -3.23 -12.47
CA GLU A 98 21.88 -1.92 -12.67
C GLU A 98 21.48 -1.66 -14.13
N ASP A 99 22.36 -2.00 -15.10
CA ASP A 99 22.04 -1.89 -16.53
C ASP A 99 20.84 -2.75 -16.93
N THR A 100 20.74 -3.95 -16.40
CA THR A 100 19.61 -4.85 -16.65
C THR A 100 18.33 -4.28 -16.05
N PHE A 101 18.40 -3.72 -14.85
CA PHE A 101 17.27 -3.07 -14.22
C PHE A 101 16.77 -1.90 -15.10
N TRP A 102 17.63 -0.99 -15.50
CA TRP A 102 17.25 0.18 -16.29
C TRP A 102 16.83 -0.14 -17.74
N SER A 103 17.18 -1.33 -18.26
CA SER A 103 16.73 -1.77 -19.60
C SER A 103 15.26 -2.16 -19.67
N LYS A 104 14.57 -2.34 -18.53
CA LYS A 104 13.17 -2.74 -18.48
C LYS A 104 12.23 -1.54 -18.64
N TRP A 105 11.05 -1.82 -19.19
CA TRP A 105 9.95 -0.85 -19.31
C TRP A 105 8.88 -1.09 -18.24
N HIS A 106 8.74 -2.35 -17.80
CA HIS A 106 7.74 -2.80 -16.85
C HIS A 106 8.46 -3.48 -15.69
N TYR A 107 8.12 -3.06 -14.51
CA TYR A 107 8.64 -3.61 -13.28
C TYR A 107 7.51 -4.24 -12.49
N PRO A 108 7.59 -5.52 -12.16
CA PRO A 108 6.53 -6.20 -11.44
C PRO A 108 6.31 -5.57 -10.07
N ALA A 109 5.05 -5.34 -9.75
CA ALA A 109 4.63 -4.69 -8.52
C ALA A 109 3.43 -5.41 -7.88
N ILE A 110 3.22 -5.12 -6.61
CA ILE A 110 1.98 -5.41 -5.90
C ILE A 110 1.35 -4.08 -5.51
N GLU A 111 0.10 -3.89 -5.91
CA GLU A 111 -0.69 -2.72 -5.54
C GLU A 111 -1.41 -2.94 -4.22
N ILE A 112 -1.39 -1.93 -3.35
CA ILE A 112 -2.34 -1.79 -2.26
C ILE A 112 -3.60 -1.15 -2.82
N SER A 113 -4.53 -1.99 -3.31
CA SER A 113 -5.75 -1.52 -3.98
C SER A 113 -6.72 -0.84 -2.99
N TYR A 114 -6.76 -1.34 -1.76
CA TYR A 114 -7.58 -0.78 -0.69
C TYR A 114 -6.79 -0.81 0.61
N PHE A 115 -6.92 0.27 1.39
CA PHE A 115 -6.28 0.37 2.70
C PHE A 115 -7.13 1.27 3.61
N ALA A 116 -7.71 0.71 4.64
CA ALA A 116 -8.56 1.44 5.57
C ALA A 116 -8.31 1.00 7.02
N ILE A 117 -8.33 1.98 7.92
CA ILE A 117 -8.23 1.77 9.37
C ILE A 117 -9.48 2.35 10.00
N ARG A 118 -10.13 1.59 10.90
CA ARG A 118 -11.28 2.11 11.66
C ARG A 118 -10.93 3.44 12.33
N LYS A 119 -11.85 4.38 12.28
CA LYS A 119 -11.67 5.75 12.75
C LYS A 119 -11.10 5.83 14.17
N GLU A 120 -11.60 5.00 15.09
CA GLU A 120 -11.17 4.97 16.49
C GLU A 120 -9.77 4.38 16.71
N TYR A 121 -9.20 3.73 15.67
CA TYR A 121 -7.84 3.15 15.70
C TYR A 121 -6.83 3.95 14.87
N GLN A 122 -7.25 5.04 14.24
CA GLN A 122 -6.36 5.93 13.52
C GLN A 122 -5.43 6.71 14.49
N GLN A 123 -4.35 7.28 13.94
CA GLN A 123 -3.34 8.06 14.68
C GLN A 123 -2.61 7.28 15.81
N ARG A 124 -2.71 5.94 15.83
CA ARG A 124 -2.04 5.04 16.78
C ARG A 124 -0.87 4.28 16.14
N GLN A 125 -0.27 4.81 15.08
CA GLN A 125 0.82 4.20 14.31
C GLN A 125 0.49 2.85 13.65
N ILE A 126 -0.76 2.36 13.75
CA ILE A 126 -1.20 1.09 13.15
C ILE A 126 -0.97 1.10 11.64
N GLY A 127 -1.33 2.19 10.95
CA GLY A 127 -1.17 2.31 9.51
C GLY A 127 0.28 2.12 9.06
N ARG A 128 1.23 2.77 9.73
CA ARG A 128 2.65 2.63 9.40
C ARG A 128 3.14 1.20 9.60
N ARG A 129 2.76 0.56 10.70
CA ARG A 129 3.11 -0.84 10.98
C ARG A 129 2.53 -1.78 9.92
N LEU A 130 1.28 -1.55 9.51
CA LEU A 130 0.65 -2.36 8.46
C LEU A 130 1.32 -2.20 7.10
N ILE A 131 1.74 -1.00 6.72
CA ILE A 131 2.51 -0.80 5.49
C ILE A 131 3.81 -1.62 5.53
N GLU A 132 4.53 -1.64 6.66
CA GLU A 132 5.74 -2.46 6.78
C GLU A 132 5.43 -3.97 6.67
N GLU A 133 4.32 -4.44 7.27
CA GLU A 133 3.88 -5.84 7.12
C GLU A 133 3.51 -6.18 5.67
N ILE A 134 2.81 -5.28 4.96
CA ILE A 134 2.49 -5.45 3.54
C ILE A 134 3.77 -5.52 2.69
N VAL A 135 4.74 -4.67 2.97
CA VAL A 135 6.07 -4.72 2.31
C VAL A 135 6.75 -6.06 2.56
N GLN A 136 6.67 -6.59 3.79
CA GLN A 136 7.23 -7.91 4.10
C GLN A 136 6.44 -9.05 3.43
N LEU A 137 5.12 -8.95 3.31
CA LEU A 137 4.30 -9.91 2.54
C LEU A 137 4.71 -9.90 1.07
N ALA A 138 4.87 -8.73 0.46
CA ALA A 138 5.29 -8.58 -0.93
C ALA A 138 6.71 -9.14 -1.17
N ARG A 139 7.62 -9.00 -0.20
CA ARG A 139 8.99 -9.57 -0.28
C ARG A 139 9.01 -11.09 -0.16
N ARG A 140 8.13 -11.67 0.66
CA ARG A 140 8.13 -13.10 0.98
C ARG A 140 7.24 -13.93 0.06
N GLN A 141 6.35 -13.29 -0.72
CA GLN A 141 5.55 -14.03 -1.67
C GLN A 141 6.43 -14.73 -2.71
N ASN A 142 6.03 -15.91 -3.18
CA ASN A 142 6.79 -16.76 -4.08
C ASN A 142 6.04 -17.11 -5.38
N ILE A 143 4.98 -16.36 -5.68
CA ILE A 143 4.15 -16.57 -6.88
C ILE A 143 4.85 -15.97 -8.11
N GLY A 144 5.58 -14.86 -7.94
CA GLY A 144 6.28 -14.19 -9.03
C GLY A 144 7.30 -13.18 -8.52
N GLY A 145 8.15 -12.65 -9.42
CA GLY A 145 9.04 -11.54 -9.08
C GLY A 145 8.23 -10.30 -8.68
N CYS A 146 8.70 -9.56 -7.68
CA CYS A 146 8.10 -8.30 -7.27
C CYS A 146 9.20 -7.32 -6.87
N GLN A 147 9.19 -6.13 -7.45
CA GLN A 147 10.21 -5.11 -7.25
C GLN A 147 9.67 -3.88 -6.53
N PHE A 148 8.35 -3.66 -6.60
CA PHE A 148 7.70 -2.48 -6.04
C PHE A 148 6.42 -2.84 -5.29
N VAL A 149 6.08 -1.99 -4.33
CA VAL A 149 4.71 -1.85 -3.84
C VAL A 149 4.18 -0.52 -4.36
N THR A 150 2.98 -0.53 -4.93
CA THR A 150 2.30 0.66 -5.45
C THR A 150 1.03 0.96 -4.68
N VAL A 151 0.52 2.16 -4.82
CA VAL A 151 -0.78 2.57 -4.28
C VAL A 151 -1.33 3.75 -5.06
N GLU A 152 -2.64 3.76 -5.29
CA GLU A 152 -3.40 4.94 -5.70
C GLU A 152 -3.87 5.67 -4.45
N ALA A 153 -3.05 6.63 -3.98
CA ALA A 153 -3.34 7.36 -2.75
C ALA A 153 -4.51 8.32 -2.96
N TYR A 154 -5.60 8.12 -2.20
CA TYR A 154 -6.81 8.93 -2.29
C TYR A 154 -6.54 10.40 -1.97
N ARG A 155 -7.10 11.29 -2.81
CA ARG A 155 -7.00 12.74 -2.69
C ARG A 155 -8.31 13.40 -3.10
N LYS A 156 -8.75 14.38 -2.32
CA LYS A 156 -9.84 15.30 -2.67
C LYS A 156 -9.61 16.64 -1.99
N PRO A 157 -10.36 17.71 -2.34
CA PRO A 157 -10.27 18.98 -1.62
C PRO A 157 -10.39 18.80 -0.11
N GLY A 158 -9.38 19.26 0.64
CA GLY A 158 -9.32 19.15 2.10
C GLY A 158 -8.81 17.83 2.67
N TYR A 159 -8.51 16.82 1.83
CA TYR A 159 -7.95 15.54 2.28
C TYR A 159 -6.95 14.96 1.27
N SER A 160 -5.83 14.44 1.77
CA SER A 160 -4.87 13.68 0.96
C SER A 160 -4.17 12.61 1.79
N ALA A 161 -4.15 11.38 1.30
CA ALA A 161 -3.40 10.28 1.88
C ALA A 161 -1.91 10.29 1.47
N GLU A 162 -1.50 11.12 0.51
CA GLU A 162 -0.11 11.19 0.01
C GLU A 162 0.89 11.38 1.16
N GLY A 163 0.62 12.34 2.06
CA GLY A 163 1.51 12.64 3.17
C GLY A 163 1.73 11.46 4.13
N PHE A 164 0.74 10.58 4.27
CA PHE A 164 0.87 9.34 5.02
C PHE A 164 1.82 8.36 4.32
N TYR A 165 1.60 8.10 3.03
CA TYR A 165 2.42 7.15 2.27
C TYR A 165 3.86 7.64 2.10
N ARG A 166 4.09 8.95 1.92
CA ARG A 166 5.45 9.51 1.90
C ARG A 166 6.22 9.28 3.21
N LYS A 167 5.54 9.35 4.35
CA LYS A 167 6.15 8.97 5.66
C LYS A 167 6.41 7.47 5.77
N CYS A 168 5.79 6.65 4.92
CA CYS A 168 6.03 5.22 4.76
C CYS A 168 7.00 4.90 3.61
N LEU A 169 7.84 5.87 3.20
CA LEU A 169 8.89 5.74 2.19
C LEU A 169 8.37 5.49 0.75
N PHE A 170 7.13 5.89 0.47
CA PHE A 170 6.64 5.92 -0.90
C PHE A 170 7.07 7.22 -1.61
N SER A 171 7.44 7.09 -2.86
CA SER A 171 7.73 8.18 -3.77
C SER A 171 6.59 8.36 -4.77
N ARG A 172 6.42 9.58 -5.27
CA ARG A 172 5.41 9.88 -6.28
C ARG A 172 5.88 9.35 -7.64
N CYS A 173 5.00 8.68 -8.38
CA CYS A 173 5.24 8.46 -9.80
C CYS A 173 5.31 9.79 -10.53
N ALA A 174 6.17 9.87 -11.55
CA ALA A 174 6.40 11.08 -12.33
C ALA A 174 5.25 11.39 -13.31
N ASP A 175 4.02 10.94 -13.04
CA ASP A 175 2.86 11.32 -13.84
C ASP A 175 2.47 12.76 -13.51
N PRO A 176 2.58 13.70 -14.46
CA PRO A 176 2.31 15.11 -14.19
C PRO A 176 0.84 15.42 -13.93
N ASP A 177 -0.07 14.60 -14.43
CA ASP A 177 -1.51 14.84 -14.29
C ASP A 177 -2.21 13.68 -13.57
N PRO A 178 -2.46 13.80 -12.25
CA PRO A 178 -3.26 12.81 -11.55
C PRO A 178 -4.66 12.78 -12.12
N VAL A 179 -5.03 11.66 -12.72
CA VAL A 179 -6.37 11.45 -13.24
C VAL A 179 -7.30 11.11 -12.07
N GLY A 180 -8.27 11.98 -11.78
CA GLY A 180 -9.28 11.74 -10.76
C GLY A 180 -8.82 12.08 -9.32
N ASP A 181 -9.39 11.35 -8.36
CA ASP A 181 -9.24 11.59 -6.93
C ASP A 181 -8.08 10.79 -6.30
N THR A 182 -7.06 10.41 -7.08
CA THR A 182 -5.92 9.63 -6.61
C THR A 182 -4.58 10.20 -7.07
N ILE A 183 -3.53 9.80 -6.38
CA ILE A 183 -2.13 10.02 -6.78
C ILE A 183 -1.42 8.67 -6.71
N ARG A 184 -0.80 8.29 -7.82
CA ARG A 184 0.00 7.08 -7.87
C ARG A 184 1.34 7.24 -7.17
N LEU A 185 1.61 6.34 -6.24
CA LEU A 185 2.85 6.28 -5.48
C LEU A 185 3.45 4.88 -5.58
N TYR A 186 4.77 4.80 -5.44
CA TYR A 186 5.49 3.53 -5.42
C TYR A 186 6.54 3.51 -4.30
N ARG A 187 6.89 2.31 -3.86
CA ARG A 187 7.99 2.04 -2.93
C ARG A 187 8.79 0.85 -3.42
N PHE A 188 10.11 0.98 -3.45
CA PHE A 188 11.02 -0.14 -3.73
C PHE A 188 10.93 -1.21 -2.63
N LEU A 189 11.08 -2.47 -3.04
CA LEU A 189 11.11 -3.63 -2.13
C LEU A 189 12.52 -4.02 -1.67
N TYR A 190 13.51 -3.26 -2.00
CA TYR A 190 14.92 -3.52 -1.63
C TYR A 190 15.32 -2.78 -0.36
#